data_173d3343f3799037124f87a8480bb7f8
#
_entry.id   173d3343f3799037124f87a8480bb7f8
#
_cell.length_a   1.000
_cell.length_b   1.000
_cell.length_c   1.000
_cell.angle_alpha   90.00
_cell.angle_beta   90.00
_cell.angle_gamma   90.00
#
_symmetry.space_group_name_H-M   'P 1'
#
loop_
_entity.id
_entity.type
_entity.pdbx_description
1 polymer ?
#
loop_
_entity_poly.entity_id
_entity_poly.type
_entity_poly.pdbx_seq_one_letter_code
_entity_poly.pdbx_strand_id
1 'polypeptide(L)'
;MVQRLDVARRREPHTQRRHDERAATGPAPAGPVRHDALLAPAPRTPGPHHVLAVAVYLAAAVAMWSHVWFGGDPAHTITCNCGDTSQQVWWLEWFPWALSHGHDPLLTNAMWARLGGVNAITNTSWMAPAALLWPVTALFGPVASFNVANLLAPVVSGWAAFVLAGRFSRRVAPRLVAGGLYAFSPFMLRNTVLGHIDLTVTAYLPVVVLLGLGLLTRGARPVRTGLVLGGLSVLQFFTGVEVMAITAVTVALGALLVVARRPRLVRAALGPLLVAGSVAAAVAGACLAYPVWFFLHGPRHVQGPVWPVVSSAPWRIVDAGANVYSTHTSLRAVGYLGPQGPSTDFLGFGLLAAVVLSAPLWRRRTSCALVAGVGLLAWVLEFFPARAWASLPVLSSVELVRFALPVSLCVGLLLAASIDAWWEAVGRRWRTVSDAARRGAARGAVVALSAGAFVPLLVTYSLPFTVTTARVPAWFAHDAPRLARGTAVLTIPFAYALESQPMAWQAETGDAFDLVGGWAFVPGANGVDDELMSPPGGAVAALRALSGDPRRVTPAVQRAVRAAVAAWRPLTVVLIPGDARPGALAATTATLGVPPRWSDGAWVWTFGPTSRLGPVHPL
;
A
#
# COMPACT_ATOMS: atom_id res chain seq x y z
N MET A 1 78.66 -25.51 8.58
CA MET A 1 79.77 -24.51 8.49
C MET A 1 79.24 -23.33 9.27
N VAL A 2 79.43 -23.30 10.62
CA VAL A 2 80.48 -22.60 11.35
C VAL A 2 80.26 -21.06 11.21
N GLN A 3 80.07 -20.23 12.21
CA GLN A 3 80.36 -20.10 13.66
C GLN A 3 79.61 -18.84 14.12
N ARG A 4 78.90 -18.78 15.23
CA ARG A 4 79.34 -18.45 16.62
C ARG A 4 80.13 -17.16 16.79
N LEU A 5 79.68 -16.31 17.65
CA LEU A 5 80.15 -15.86 18.99
C LEU A 5 79.62 -14.42 19.22
N ASP A 6 79.03 -14.07 20.23
CA ASP A 6 79.16 -14.05 21.68
C ASP A 6 79.48 -12.65 22.26
N VAL A 7 78.68 -12.24 23.21
CA VAL A 7 79.05 -11.59 24.51
C VAL A 7 79.55 -10.17 24.58
N ALA A 8 78.83 -9.29 25.23
CA ALA A 8 79.23 -8.77 26.55
C ALA A 8 78.27 -7.70 27.14
N ARG A 9 77.90 -8.00 28.32
CA ARG A 9 77.31 -7.13 29.37
C ARG A 9 78.17 -5.87 29.64
N ARG A 10 77.53 -4.76 29.99
CA ARG A 10 77.93 -3.96 31.17
C ARG A 10 76.80 -3.22 31.83
N ARG A 11 76.92 -3.20 33.16
CA ARG A 11 76.03 -2.69 34.18
C ARG A 11 76.06 -1.18 34.36
N GLU A 12 74.99 -0.65 34.93
CA GLU A 12 74.63 0.59 35.59
C GLU A 12 75.71 1.50 36.17
N PRO A 13 75.41 2.83 36.53
CA PRO A 13 74.71 3.05 37.80
C PRO A 13 73.67 4.23 37.84
N HIS A 14 72.85 4.16 38.88
CA HIS A 14 71.98 5.14 39.42
C HIS A 14 72.56 6.55 39.63
N THR A 15 71.74 7.60 39.31
CA THR A 15 71.70 8.81 40.12
C THR A 15 70.30 9.40 40.14
N GLN A 16 69.76 9.50 41.38
CA GLN A 16 68.56 10.25 41.79
C GLN A 16 68.73 11.74 41.44
N ARG A 17 67.57 12.32 40.93
CA ARG A 17 67.18 13.69 41.26
C ARG A 17 65.69 13.78 41.44
N ARG A 18 65.31 14.01 42.65
CA ARG A 18 64.03 14.58 43.07
C ARG A 18 64.00 16.07 42.68
N HIS A 19 62.81 16.53 42.40
CA HIS A 19 62.11 17.82 42.40
C HIS A 19 61.56 18.11 41.00
N ASP A 20 60.29 18.20 40.80
CA ASP A 20 59.24 19.14 41.14
C ASP A 20 57.89 18.63 40.65
N GLU A 21 57.05 18.23 41.58
CA GLU A 21 55.62 18.17 41.38
C GLU A 21 55.10 19.61 41.36
N ARG A 22 54.71 20.11 40.20
CA ARG A 22 53.68 21.13 40.06
C ARG A 22 52.66 20.67 39.05
N ALA A 23 51.51 20.40 39.58
CA ALA A 23 50.28 20.03 38.89
C ALA A 23 50.01 20.92 37.67
N ALA A 24 50.08 20.33 36.48
CA ALA A 24 49.32 20.80 35.34
C ALA A 24 47.98 20.06 35.31
N THR A 25 46.95 20.67 35.87
CA THR A 25 45.56 20.30 35.70
C THR A 25 45.21 20.57 34.21
N GLY A 26 45.57 19.64 33.34
CA GLY A 26 45.02 19.56 32.01
C GLY A 26 43.54 19.15 32.12
N PRO A 27 42.65 19.67 31.29
CA PRO A 27 41.23 19.28 31.31
C PRO A 27 41.17 17.76 31.11
N ALA A 28 40.39 17.10 31.98
CA ALA A 28 40.12 15.67 31.93
C ALA A 28 39.76 15.26 30.49
N PRO A 29 40.25 14.12 29.98
CA PRO A 29 39.93 13.68 28.63
C PRO A 29 38.38 13.57 28.53
N ALA A 30 37.83 14.32 27.60
CA ALA A 30 36.42 14.28 27.31
C ALA A 30 35.99 12.82 27.20
N GLY A 31 35.06 12.39 28.07
CA GLY A 31 34.58 11.03 28.10
C GLY A 31 34.13 10.59 26.70
N PRO A 32 34.11 9.28 26.41
CA PRO A 32 33.91 8.78 25.06
C PRO A 32 32.69 9.44 24.44
N VAL A 33 32.91 10.16 23.33
CA VAL A 33 31.87 10.74 22.50
C VAL A 33 30.88 9.62 22.22
N ARG A 34 29.73 9.63 22.86
CA ARG A 34 28.65 8.66 22.62
C ARG A 34 28.30 8.78 21.13
N HIS A 35 28.76 7.84 20.32
CA HIS A 35 28.44 7.77 18.90
C HIS A 35 26.91 7.79 18.75
N ASP A 36 26.41 8.84 18.13
CA ASP A 36 24.99 9.01 17.83
C ASP A 36 24.57 7.84 16.91
N ALA A 37 23.56 7.06 17.33
CA ALA A 37 23.13 5.87 16.58
C ALA A 37 22.65 6.20 15.15
N LEU A 38 22.29 7.48 14.89
CA LEU A 38 21.97 7.96 13.53
C LEU A 38 23.18 7.97 12.61
N LEU A 39 24.39 8.16 13.16
CA LEU A 39 25.64 8.32 12.40
C LEU A 39 26.47 7.04 12.32
N ALA A 40 26.11 6.04 13.14
CA ALA A 40 26.77 4.75 13.05
C ALA A 40 26.37 4.06 11.74
N PRO A 41 27.31 3.43 11.01
CA PRO A 41 26.96 2.57 9.88
C PRO A 41 25.91 1.54 10.35
N ALA A 42 24.91 1.28 9.51
CA ALA A 42 23.95 0.22 9.83
C ALA A 42 24.73 -1.08 10.08
N PRO A 43 24.52 -1.78 11.20
CA PRO A 43 25.15 -3.08 11.39
C PRO A 43 24.75 -3.98 10.21
N ARG A 44 25.73 -4.63 9.59
CA ARG A 44 25.44 -5.62 8.54
C ARG A 44 24.54 -6.68 9.14
N THR A 45 23.38 -6.85 8.57
CA THR A 45 22.47 -7.95 8.93
C THR A 45 23.02 -9.23 8.30
N PRO A 46 23.33 -10.29 9.07
CA PRO A 46 23.76 -11.55 8.50
C PRO A 46 22.68 -12.15 7.59
N GLY A 47 23.08 -12.84 6.51
CA GLY A 47 22.17 -13.48 5.56
C GLY A 47 21.06 -14.32 6.20
N PRO A 48 21.35 -15.20 7.18
CA PRO A 48 20.34 -16.01 7.87
C PRO A 48 19.22 -15.19 8.55
N HIS A 49 19.52 -13.99 9.03
CA HIS A 49 18.50 -13.12 9.66
C HIS A 49 17.53 -12.52 8.64
N HIS A 50 17.97 -12.27 7.40
CA HIS A 50 17.07 -11.86 6.30
C HIS A 50 16.13 -13.02 5.94
N VAL A 51 16.67 -14.22 5.79
CA VAL A 51 15.87 -15.43 5.51
C VAL A 51 14.85 -15.67 6.62
N LEU A 52 15.27 -15.59 7.89
CA LEU A 52 14.37 -15.72 9.04
C LEU A 52 13.23 -14.67 9.00
N ALA A 53 13.54 -13.42 8.71
CA ALA A 53 12.52 -12.36 8.66
C ALA A 53 11.50 -12.64 7.54
N VAL A 54 11.96 -12.97 6.34
CA VAL A 54 11.09 -13.34 5.22
C VAL A 54 10.24 -14.56 5.56
N ALA A 55 10.84 -15.60 6.13
CA ALA A 55 10.12 -16.84 6.50
C ALA A 55 9.03 -16.57 7.56
N VAL A 56 9.33 -15.77 8.59
CA VAL A 56 8.36 -15.43 9.65
C VAL A 56 7.19 -14.63 9.08
N TYR A 57 7.47 -13.63 8.25
CA TYR A 57 6.39 -12.80 7.67
C TYR A 57 5.58 -13.57 6.62
N LEU A 58 6.23 -14.43 5.84
CA LEU A 58 5.54 -15.30 4.89
C LEU A 58 4.62 -16.29 5.63
N ALA A 59 5.11 -16.93 6.68
CA ALA A 59 4.29 -17.83 7.49
C ALA A 59 3.08 -17.11 8.11
N ALA A 60 3.28 -15.88 8.61
CA ALA A 60 2.18 -15.07 9.14
C ALA A 60 1.15 -14.70 8.04
N ALA A 61 1.62 -14.26 6.88
CA ALA A 61 0.74 -13.93 5.75
C ALA A 61 -0.05 -15.15 5.25
N VAL A 62 0.62 -16.30 5.09
CA VAL A 62 -0.04 -17.57 4.72
C VAL A 62 -1.08 -17.99 5.78
N ALA A 63 -0.78 -17.85 7.07
CA ALA A 63 -1.72 -18.16 8.14
C ALA A 63 -2.96 -17.27 8.12
N MET A 64 -2.79 -15.97 7.88
CA MET A 64 -3.90 -15.00 7.78
C MET A 64 -4.80 -15.27 6.58
N TRP A 65 -4.24 -15.70 5.46
CA TRP A 65 -4.93 -16.03 4.21
C TRP A 65 -5.02 -17.54 3.96
N SER A 66 -5.05 -18.35 5.02
CA SER A 66 -5.04 -19.82 4.90
C SER A 66 -6.23 -20.36 4.09
N HIS A 67 -7.38 -19.68 4.08
CA HIS A 67 -8.53 -20.06 3.25
C HIS A 67 -8.24 -19.96 1.74
N VAL A 68 -7.34 -19.06 1.30
CA VAL A 68 -6.88 -19.03 -0.10
C VAL A 68 -5.95 -20.19 -0.40
N TRP A 69 -4.97 -20.44 0.50
CA TRP A 69 -3.83 -21.32 0.20
C TRP A 69 -4.06 -22.80 0.53
N PHE A 70 -4.94 -23.10 1.49
CA PHE A 70 -5.20 -24.46 1.96
C PHE A 70 -6.67 -24.91 1.88
N GLY A 71 -7.62 -23.96 1.82
CA GLY A 71 -9.05 -24.26 1.79
C GLY A 71 -9.73 -23.94 0.47
N GLY A 72 -9.06 -23.23 -0.43
CA GLY A 72 -9.57 -22.76 -1.71
C GLY A 72 -8.62 -23.06 -2.87
N ASP A 73 -9.05 -22.68 -4.05
CA ASP A 73 -8.22 -22.62 -5.25
C ASP A 73 -7.71 -21.16 -5.40
N PRO A 74 -6.39 -20.91 -5.30
CA PRO A 74 -5.85 -19.56 -5.42
C PRO A 74 -6.13 -18.87 -6.77
N ALA A 75 -6.45 -19.62 -7.81
CA ALA A 75 -6.84 -19.06 -9.10
C ALA A 75 -8.32 -18.64 -9.15
N HIS A 76 -9.15 -19.10 -8.21
CA HIS A 76 -10.59 -18.82 -8.19
C HIS A 76 -11.11 -18.31 -6.85
N THR A 77 -10.22 -17.93 -5.93
CA THR A 77 -10.57 -17.43 -4.60
C THR A 77 -10.01 -16.03 -4.41
N ILE A 78 -10.82 -15.07 -3.98
CA ILE A 78 -10.42 -13.68 -3.74
C ILE A 78 -10.84 -13.17 -2.37
N THR A 79 -10.26 -12.06 -1.95
CA THR A 79 -10.52 -11.45 -0.63
C THR A 79 -11.95 -10.95 -0.51
N CYS A 80 -12.49 -10.32 -1.53
CA CYS A 80 -13.88 -9.88 -1.63
C CYS A 80 -14.30 -9.69 -3.09
N ASN A 81 -15.60 -9.82 -3.38
CA ASN A 81 -16.21 -9.35 -4.64
C ASN A 81 -16.52 -7.84 -4.54
N CYS A 82 -15.51 -7.03 -4.24
CA CYS A 82 -15.65 -5.59 -4.04
C CYS A 82 -14.87 -4.81 -5.11
N GLY A 83 -15.17 -3.51 -5.20
CA GLY A 83 -14.72 -2.66 -6.29
C GLY A 83 -13.26 -2.77 -6.62
N ASP A 84 -12.43 -2.53 -5.63
CA ASP A 84 -10.99 -2.43 -5.82
C ASP A 84 -10.35 -3.79 -6.15
N THR A 85 -10.85 -4.89 -5.56
CA THR A 85 -10.33 -6.23 -5.87
C THR A 85 -10.49 -6.57 -7.36
N SER A 86 -11.69 -6.38 -7.93
CA SER A 86 -11.93 -6.66 -9.36
C SER A 86 -11.15 -5.71 -10.26
N GLN A 87 -10.97 -4.46 -9.86
CA GLN A 87 -10.14 -3.48 -10.56
C GLN A 87 -8.67 -3.91 -10.58
N GLN A 88 -8.12 -4.35 -9.43
CA GLN A 88 -6.72 -4.78 -9.35
C GLN A 88 -6.45 -6.07 -10.14
N VAL A 89 -7.40 -7.02 -10.10
CA VAL A 89 -7.35 -8.22 -10.95
C VAL A 89 -7.29 -7.83 -12.43
N TRP A 90 -8.11 -6.85 -12.85
CA TRP A 90 -8.13 -6.36 -14.22
C TRP A 90 -6.79 -5.70 -14.62
N TRP A 91 -6.20 -4.83 -13.78
CA TRP A 91 -4.92 -4.19 -14.07
C TRP A 91 -3.75 -5.18 -14.16
N LEU A 92 -3.81 -6.28 -13.40
CA LEU A 92 -2.80 -7.34 -13.49
C LEU A 92 -2.83 -8.08 -14.83
N GLU A 93 -3.99 -8.18 -15.49
CA GLU A 93 -4.14 -8.75 -16.84
C GLU A 93 -3.85 -7.70 -17.92
N TRP A 94 -4.40 -6.49 -17.80
CA TRP A 94 -4.35 -5.47 -18.86
C TRP A 94 -2.93 -5.16 -19.32
N PHE A 95 -1.98 -4.93 -18.43
CA PHE A 95 -0.63 -4.51 -18.81
C PHE A 95 0.10 -5.57 -19.68
N PRO A 96 0.20 -6.85 -19.24
CA PRO A 96 0.76 -7.91 -20.08
C PRO A 96 -0.02 -8.12 -21.39
N TRP A 97 -1.35 -8.09 -21.31
CA TRP A 97 -2.21 -8.29 -22.46
C TRP A 97 -2.00 -7.19 -23.51
N ALA A 98 -2.03 -5.92 -23.09
CA ALA A 98 -1.83 -4.79 -23.99
C ALA A 98 -0.48 -4.87 -24.72
N LEU A 99 0.61 -5.14 -24.00
CA LEU A 99 1.93 -5.28 -24.60
C LEU A 99 2.03 -6.45 -25.58
N SER A 100 1.45 -7.61 -25.24
CA SER A 100 1.50 -8.80 -26.10
C SER A 100 0.64 -8.67 -27.36
N HIS A 101 -0.38 -7.79 -27.34
CA HIS A 101 -1.27 -7.54 -28.49
C HIS A 101 -0.99 -6.22 -29.22
N GLY A 102 0.10 -5.50 -28.84
CA GLY A 102 0.51 -4.26 -29.51
C GLY A 102 -0.38 -3.06 -29.21
N HIS A 103 -1.09 -3.07 -28.07
CA HIS A 103 -1.87 -1.95 -27.59
C HIS A 103 -1.03 -1.03 -26.68
N ASP A 104 -1.42 0.25 -26.60
CA ASP A 104 -0.84 1.19 -25.63
C ASP A 104 -1.31 0.83 -24.21
N PRO A 105 -0.41 0.41 -23.30
CA PRO A 105 -0.80 0.06 -21.94
C PRO A 105 -1.26 1.27 -21.10
N LEU A 106 -0.97 2.50 -21.53
CA LEU A 106 -1.33 3.74 -20.81
C LEU A 106 -2.76 4.22 -21.12
N LEU A 107 -3.36 3.74 -22.21
CA LEU A 107 -4.71 4.12 -22.62
C LEU A 107 -5.50 2.88 -23.02
N THR A 108 -6.66 2.69 -22.43
CA THR A 108 -7.51 1.54 -22.75
C THR A 108 -8.91 1.94 -23.18
N ASN A 109 -9.43 1.21 -24.17
CA ASN A 109 -10.84 1.21 -24.54
C ASN A 109 -11.53 -0.12 -24.22
N ALA A 110 -10.85 -1.07 -23.58
CA ALA A 110 -11.41 -2.34 -23.17
C ALA A 110 -12.44 -2.15 -22.03
N MET A 111 -12.26 -1.14 -21.17
CA MET A 111 -13.30 -0.64 -20.26
C MET A 111 -13.70 0.79 -20.61
N TRP A 112 -14.88 1.23 -20.20
CA TRP A 112 -15.50 2.49 -20.65
C TRP A 112 -15.55 2.60 -22.16
N ALA A 113 -15.76 1.47 -22.82
CA ALA A 113 -15.53 1.24 -24.24
C ALA A 113 -16.30 2.20 -25.16
N ARG A 114 -17.49 2.62 -24.79
CA ARG A 114 -18.34 3.56 -25.56
C ARG A 114 -18.37 4.96 -24.97
N LEU A 115 -17.54 5.19 -23.95
CA LEU A 115 -17.49 6.40 -23.14
C LEU A 115 -16.14 7.11 -23.22
N GLY A 116 -15.29 6.68 -24.16
CA GLY A 116 -14.00 7.33 -24.45
C GLY A 116 -12.79 6.66 -23.80
N GLY A 117 -12.96 5.53 -23.15
CA GLY A 117 -11.86 4.77 -22.54
C GLY A 117 -11.28 5.39 -21.27
N VAL A 118 -10.16 4.86 -20.82
CA VAL A 118 -9.53 5.17 -19.54
C VAL A 118 -8.05 5.45 -19.70
N ASN A 119 -7.56 6.51 -19.07
CA ASN A 119 -6.14 6.77 -18.88
C ASN A 119 -5.63 5.93 -17.69
N ALA A 120 -4.81 4.93 -17.96
CA ALA A 120 -4.31 4.01 -16.97
C ALA A 120 -3.41 4.67 -15.92
N ILE A 121 -2.67 5.73 -16.28
CA ILE A 121 -1.79 6.44 -15.34
C ILE A 121 -2.57 7.29 -14.34
N THR A 122 -3.74 7.81 -14.73
CA THR A 122 -4.63 8.54 -13.79
C THR A 122 -5.25 7.58 -12.76
N ASN A 123 -5.30 6.30 -13.11
CA ASN A 123 -5.77 5.23 -12.26
C ASN A 123 -4.59 4.49 -11.61
N THR A 124 -4.83 3.76 -10.53
CA THR A 124 -3.81 2.91 -9.91
C THR A 124 -3.62 1.64 -10.74
N SER A 125 -2.89 1.76 -11.83
CA SER A 125 -2.83 0.76 -12.90
C SER A 125 -1.84 -0.39 -12.68
N TRP A 126 -1.10 -0.40 -11.57
CA TRP A 126 -0.24 -1.52 -11.15
C TRP A 126 0.73 -2.08 -12.17
N MET A 127 1.18 -1.27 -13.11
CA MET A 127 2.02 -1.72 -14.23
C MET A 127 3.30 -2.43 -13.79
N ALA A 128 3.97 -1.95 -12.73
CA ALA A 128 5.20 -2.59 -12.26
C ALA A 128 4.94 -3.95 -11.60
N PRO A 129 3.97 -4.11 -10.68
CA PRO A 129 3.57 -5.43 -10.19
C PRO A 129 3.04 -6.35 -11.28
N ALA A 130 2.24 -5.84 -12.24
CA ALA A 130 1.74 -6.62 -13.36
C ALA A 130 2.88 -7.17 -14.24
N ALA A 131 3.89 -6.35 -14.52
CA ALA A 131 5.08 -6.80 -15.25
C ALA A 131 5.86 -7.88 -14.50
N LEU A 132 6.03 -7.73 -13.17
CA LEU A 132 6.74 -8.70 -12.33
C LEU A 132 5.95 -10.01 -12.18
N LEU A 133 4.63 -9.94 -12.12
CA LEU A 133 3.75 -11.10 -11.94
C LEU A 133 3.24 -11.67 -13.28
N TRP A 134 3.66 -11.12 -14.41
CA TRP A 134 3.27 -11.61 -15.73
C TRP A 134 3.41 -13.13 -15.88
N PRO A 135 4.50 -13.79 -15.44
CA PRO A 135 4.58 -15.25 -15.52
C PRO A 135 3.48 -15.95 -14.71
N VAL A 136 3.08 -15.39 -13.57
CA VAL A 136 1.99 -15.96 -12.74
C VAL A 136 0.65 -15.76 -13.44
N THR A 137 0.40 -14.55 -13.96
CA THR A 137 -0.81 -14.23 -14.75
C THR A 137 -0.96 -15.17 -15.94
N ALA A 138 0.12 -15.37 -16.72
CA ALA A 138 0.10 -16.21 -17.89
C ALA A 138 -0.09 -17.72 -17.61
N LEU A 139 0.34 -18.20 -16.44
CA LEU A 139 0.27 -19.62 -16.09
C LEU A 139 -0.96 -19.98 -15.24
N PHE A 140 -1.43 -19.05 -14.39
CA PHE A 140 -2.42 -19.34 -13.36
C PHE A 140 -3.58 -18.33 -13.32
N GLY A 141 -3.59 -17.34 -14.23
CA GLY A 141 -4.61 -16.30 -14.31
C GLY A 141 -4.37 -15.09 -13.40
N PRO A 142 -5.10 -13.99 -13.64
CA PRO A 142 -4.92 -12.73 -12.92
C PRO A 142 -5.38 -12.78 -11.45
N VAL A 143 -6.35 -13.62 -11.11
CA VAL A 143 -6.76 -13.87 -9.71
C VAL A 143 -5.63 -14.51 -8.90
N ALA A 144 -4.92 -15.49 -9.47
CA ALA A 144 -3.74 -16.07 -8.83
C ALA A 144 -2.64 -15.01 -8.61
N SER A 145 -2.39 -14.15 -9.59
CA SER A 145 -1.45 -13.03 -9.49
C SER A 145 -1.83 -12.05 -8.39
N PHE A 146 -3.12 -11.71 -8.28
CA PHE A 146 -3.64 -10.89 -7.19
C PHE A 146 -3.35 -11.51 -5.82
N ASN A 147 -3.59 -12.81 -5.65
CA ASN A 147 -3.33 -13.51 -4.39
C ASN A 147 -1.84 -13.59 -4.05
N VAL A 148 -0.98 -13.81 -5.05
CA VAL A 148 0.49 -13.78 -4.86
C VAL A 148 0.95 -12.38 -4.47
N ALA A 149 0.44 -11.32 -5.10
CA ALA A 149 0.72 -9.94 -4.74
C ALA A 149 0.30 -9.63 -3.30
N ASN A 150 -0.91 -10.02 -2.93
CA ASN A 150 -1.48 -9.84 -1.60
C ASN A 150 -0.68 -10.59 -0.51
N LEU A 151 -0.12 -11.75 -0.84
CA LEU A 151 0.76 -12.52 0.02
C LEU A 151 2.13 -11.85 0.19
N LEU A 152 2.74 -11.39 -0.91
CA LEU A 152 4.11 -10.90 -0.91
C LEU A 152 4.24 -9.45 -0.42
N ALA A 153 3.22 -8.60 -0.60
CA ALA A 153 3.24 -7.20 -0.22
C ALA A 153 3.61 -6.97 1.27
N PRO A 154 2.94 -7.60 2.26
CA PRO A 154 3.32 -7.47 3.66
C PRO A 154 4.71 -8.08 3.96
N VAL A 155 5.09 -9.16 3.27
CA VAL A 155 6.39 -9.81 3.48
C VAL A 155 7.54 -8.88 3.10
N VAL A 156 7.48 -8.27 1.91
CA VAL A 156 8.52 -7.35 1.42
C VAL A 156 8.54 -6.06 2.25
N SER A 157 7.36 -5.54 2.59
CA SER A 157 7.23 -4.33 3.43
C SER A 157 7.77 -4.55 4.84
N GLY A 158 7.45 -5.68 5.46
CA GLY A 158 7.96 -6.07 6.77
C GLY A 158 9.46 -6.32 6.79
N TRP A 159 9.97 -6.99 5.75
CA TRP A 159 11.41 -7.19 5.57
C TRP A 159 12.16 -5.85 5.46
N ALA A 160 11.65 -4.89 4.71
CA ALA A 160 12.24 -3.56 4.59
C ALA A 160 12.27 -2.81 5.94
N ALA A 161 11.16 -2.87 6.70
CA ALA A 161 11.09 -2.30 8.05
C ALA A 161 12.01 -3.03 9.05
N PHE A 162 12.14 -4.36 8.97
CA PHE A 162 13.09 -5.16 9.74
C PHE A 162 14.55 -4.70 9.49
N VAL A 163 14.90 -4.41 8.24
CA VAL A 163 16.25 -3.91 7.89
C VAL A 163 16.46 -2.52 8.47
N LEU A 164 15.49 -1.62 8.33
CA LEU A 164 15.55 -0.27 8.92
C LEU A 164 15.64 -0.34 10.45
N ALA A 165 14.89 -1.23 11.11
CA ALA A 165 14.92 -1.42 12.56
C ALA A 165 16.32 -1.81 13.09
N GLY A 166 17.19 -2.35 12.24
CA GLY A 166 18.61 -2.59 12.56
C GLY A 166 19.39 -1.33 12.96
N ARG A 167 18.89 -0.12 12.64
CA ARG A 167 19.45 1.16 13.13
C ARG A 167 19.09 1.42 14.59
N PHE A 168 18.05 0.81 15.12
CA PHE A 168 17.48 1.07 16.44
C PHE A 168 17.76 -0.07 17.42
N SER A 169 17.83 -1.31 16.93
CA SER A 169 18.14 -2.51 17.71
C SER A 169 19.15 -3.41 17.03
N ARG A 170 20.07 -3.96 17.83
CA ARG A 170 21.05 -4.97 17.36
C ARG A 170 20.47 -6.39 17.43
N ARG A 171 19.42 -6.62 18.22
CA ARG A 171 18.81 -7.94 18.42
C ARG A 171 17.81 -8.23 17.32
N VAL A 172 17.74 -9.49 16.90
CA VAL A 172 16.86 -9.94 15.81
C VAL A 172 15.38 -9.87 16.23
N ALA A 173 15.05 -10.35 17.44
CA ALA A 173 13.66 -10.41 17.89
C ALA A 173 12.96 -9.04 17.93
N PRO A 174 13.52 -7.95 18.53
CA PRO A 174 12.90 -6.63 18.44
C PRO A 174 12.74 -6.12 17.00
N ARG A 175 13.68 -6.45 16.11
CA ARG A 175 13.59 -6.08 14.69
C ARG A 175 12.45 -6.81 13.99
N LEU A 176 12.27 -8.12 14.29
CA LEU A 176 11.13 -8.90 13.78
C LEU A 176 9.79 -8.31 14.26
N VAL A 177 9.73 -7.88 15.52
CA VAL A 177 8.54 -7.22 16.08
C VAL A 177 8.24 -5.92 15.31
N ALA A 178 9.25 -5.08 15.06
CA ALA A 178 9.06 -3.83 14.32
C ALA A 178 8.58 -4.06 12.88
N GLY A 179 9.23 -5.00 12.17
CA GLY A 179 8.84 -5.36 10.80
C GLY A 179 7.46 -6.00 10.76
N GLY A 180 7.14 -6.86 11.73
CA GLY A 180 5.82 -7.50 11.85
C GLY A 180 4.70 -6.49 12.12
N LEU A 181 4.91 -5.52 13.02
CA LEU A 181 3.93 -4.47 13.27
C LEU A 181 3.68 -3.61 12.01
N TYR A 182 4.72 -3.30 11.25
CA TYR A 182 4.58 -2.56 10.01
C TYR A 182 3.86 -3.38 8.92
N ALA A 183 4.27 -4.63 8.72
CA ALA A 183 3.71 -5.54 7.71
C ALA A 183 2.25 -5.89 7.94
N PHE A 184 1.87 -6.03 9.22
CA PHE A 184 0.54 -6.50 9.65
C PHE A 184 -0.15 -5.45 10.52
N SER A 185 0.14 -4.16 10.30
CA SER A 185 -0.59 -3.06 10.91
C SER A 185 -2.05 -3.04 10.43
N PRO A 186 -2.96 -2.41 11.17
CA PRO A 186 -4.35 -2.22 10.72
C PRO A 186 -4.45 -1.57 9.36
N PHE A 187 -3.58 -0.59 9.07
CA PHE A 187 -3.48 0.00 7.74
C PHE A 187 -3.23 -1.07 6.66
N MET A 188 -2.20 -1.88 6.84
CA MET A 188 -1.82 -2.91 5.87
C MET A 188 -2.90 -3.98 5.70
N LEU A 189 -3.39 -4.54 6.82
CA LEU A 189 -4.36 -5.63 6.78
C LEU A 189 -5.72 -5.17 6.25
N ARG A 190 -6.14 -3.95 6.59
CA ARG A 190 -7.38 -3.40 6.06
C ARG A 190 -7.32 -3.20 4.55
N ASN A 191 -6.24 -2.63 4.03
CA ASN A 191 -6.05 -2.46 2.60
C ASN A 191 -5.92 -3.80 1.88
N THR A 192 -5.26 -4.80 2.49
CA THR A 192 -5.19 -6.17 1.97
C THR A 192 -6.58 -6.81 1.84
N VAL A 193 -7.43 -6.68 2.86
CA VAL A 193 -8.82 -7.21 2.84
C VAL A 193 -9.67 -6.54 1.77
N LEU A 194 -9.52 -5.23 1.60
CA LEU A 194 -10.27 -4.44 0.60
C LEU A 194 -9.74 -4.58 -0.83
N GLY A 195 -8.61 -5.24 -1.02
CA GLY A 195 -7.99 -5.39 -2.33
C GLY A 195 -7.17 -4.19 -2.80
N HIS A 196 -6.88 -3.20 -1.95
CA HIS A 196 -6.03 -2.04 -2.25
C HIS A 196 -4.54 -2.44 -2.23
N ILE A 197 -4.14 -3.34 -3.11
CA ILE A 197 -2.77 -3.86 -3.11
C ILE A 197 -1.73 -2.79 -3.50
N ASP A 198 -2.13 -1.74 -4.18
CA ASP A 198 -1.35 -0.52 -4.45
C ASP A 198 -0.91 0.21 -3.17
N LEU A 199 -1.68 0.09 -2.08
CA LEU A 199 -1.40 0.65 -0.77
C LEU A 199 -0.65 -0.30 0.17
N THR A 200 -0.45 -1.56 -0.22
CA THR A 200 0.17 -2.58 0.65
C THR A 200 1.63 -2.87 0.27
N VAL A 201 2.08 -2.53 -0.95
CA VAL A 201 3.50 -2.59 -1.33
C VAL A 201 4.22 -1.34 -0.80
N THR A 202 4.45 -1.30 0.50
CA THR A 202 4.94 -0.11 1.23
C THR A 202 6.43 -0.17 1.59
N ALA A 203 7.17 -1.15 1.07
CA ALA A 203 8.61 -1.29 1.30
C ALA A 203 9.42 -0.04 0.91
N TYR A 204 8.89 0.78 0.02
CA TYR A 204 9.49 2.03 -0.44
C TYR A 204 9.80 2.97 0.73
N LEU A 205 8.86 3.22 1.63
CA LEU A 205 9.04 4.12 2.78
C LEU A 205 10.25 3.73 3.67
N PRO A 206 10.34 2.53 4.26
CA PRO A 206 11.49 2.19 5.10
C PRO A 206 12.80 2.12 4.33
N VAL A 207 12.80 1.77 3.03
CA VAL A 207 14.03 1.75 2.21
C VAL A 207 14.52 3.16 1.92
N VAL A 208 13.65 4.10 1.54
CA VAL A 208 14.02 5.52 1.32
C VAL A 208 14.59 6.13 2.60
N VAL A 209 13.95 5.89 3.75
CA VAL A 209 14.48 6.34 5.05
C VAL A 209 15.85 5.74 5.34
N LEU A 210 16.04 4.44 5.11
CA LEU A 210 17.32 3.76 5.33
C LEU A 210 18.44 4.33 4.45
N LEU A 211 18.16 4.56 3.17
CA LEU A 211 19.11 5.15 2.20
C LEU A 211 19.43 6.60 2.54
N GLY A 212 18.42 7.40 2.90
CA GLY A 212 18.59 8.78 3.35
C GLY A 212 19.47 8.88 4.60
N LEU A 213 19.21 8.04 5.61
CA LEU A 213 20.09 7.95 6.80
C LEU A 213 21.51 7.49 6.43
N GLY A 214 21.67 6.65 5.41
CA GLY A 214 22.97 6.25 4.88
C GLY A 214 23.78 7.41 4.34
N LEU A 215 23.15 8.40 3.70
CA LEU A 215 23.82 9.59 3.17
C LEU A 215 24.34 10.53 4.26
N LEU A 216 23.79 10.46 5.48
CA LEU A 216 24.27 11.24 6.63
C LEU A 216 25.51 10.63 7.27
N THR A 217 25.96 9.45 6.87
CA THR A 217 27.12 8.76 7.45
C THR A 217 28.40 9.02 6.67
N ARG A 218 29.56 8.93 7.35
CA ARG A 218 30.87 8.96 6.68
C ARG A 218 31.03 7.74 5.76
N GLY A 219 31.55 7.95 4.54
CA GLY A 219 31.72 6.89 3.54
C GLY A 219 30.44 6.62 2.71
N ALA A 220 29.50 7.55 2.69
CA ALA A 220 28.34 7.52 1.81
C ALA A 220 28.78 7.35 0.33
N ARG A 221 27.98 6.60 -0.43
CA ARG A 221 28.17 6.40 -1.89
C ARG A 221 27.03 7.10 -2.63
N PRO A 222 27.08 8.43 -2.78
CA PRO A 222 25.92 9.22 -3.19
C PRO A 222 25.40 8.84 -4.58
N VAL A 223 26.28 8.61 -5.57
CA VAL A 223 25.86 8.21 -6.92
C VAL A 223 25.09 6.88 -6.89
N ARG A 224 25.66 5.85 -6.24
CA ARG A 224 24.98 4.55 -6.12
C ARG A 224 23.63 4.68 -5.39
N THR A 225 23.60 5.46 -4.31
CA THR A 225 22.36 5.70 -3.56
C THR A 225 21.35 6.43 -4.42
N GLY A 226 21.78 7.42 -5.21
CA GLY A 226 20.92 8.14 -6.15
C GLY A 226 20.34 7.25 -7.24
N LEU A 227 21.15 6.37 -7.84
CA LEU A 227 20.67 5.39 -8.83
C LEU A 227 19.59 4.47 -8.24
N VAL A 228 19.84 3.94 -7.02
CA VAL A 228 18.87 3.08 -6.33
C VAL A 228 17.60 3.85 -5.98
N LEU A 229 17.70 5.07 -5.43
CA LEU A 229 16.53 5.90 -5.12
C LEU A 229 15.73 6.24 -6.36
N GLY A 230 16.39 6.64 -7.46
CA GLY A 230 15.73 6.93 -8.73
C GLY A 230 14.98 5.71 -9.28
N GLY A 231 15.65 4.55 -9.35
CA GLY A 231 15.02 3.30 -9.80
C GLY A 231 13.85 2.86 -8.92
N LEU A 232 13.99 2.96 -7.58
CA LEU A 232 12.90 2.67 -6.66
C LEU A 232 11.72 3.66 -6.80
N SER A 233 12.00 4.94 -7.10
CA SER A 233 10.94 5.92 -7.34
C SER A 233 10.18 5.64 -8.63
N VAL A 234 10.87 5.19 -9.70
CA VAL A 234 10.22 4.72 -10.93
C VAL A 234 9.34 3.50 -10.64
N LEU A 235 9.87 2.51 -9.93
CA LEU A 235 9.11 1.31 -9.56
C LEU A 235 7.88 1.66 -8.72
N GLN A 236 8.05 2.55 -7.73
CA GLN A 236 6.95 2.97 -6.85
C GLN A 236 5.89 3.79 -7.59
N PHE A 237 6.29 4.64 -8.56
CA PHE A 237 5.35 5.38 -9.40
C PHE A 237 4.39 4.43 -10.14
N PHE A 238 4.91 3.36 -10.73
CA PHE A 238 4.11 2.34 -11.41
C PHE A 238 3.53 1.26 -10.47
N THR A 239 3.70 1.39 -9.16
CA THR A 239 3.09 0.52 -8.15
C THR A 239 1.96 1.23 -7.42
N GLY A 240 2.18 2.49 -7.01
CA GLY A 240 1.19 3.28 -6.27
C GLY A 240 1.75 4.66 -5.94
N VAL A 241 1.28 5.67 -6.64
CA VAL A 241 1.74 7.08 -6.52
C VAL A 241 1.45 7.63 -5.12
N GLU A 242 0.38 7.17 -4.48
CA GLU A 242 -0.01 7.68 -3.17
C GLU A 242 0.97 7.27 -2.06
N VAL A 243 1.45 6.02 -2.05
CA VAL A 243 2.52 5.59 -1.12
C VAL A 243 3.80 6.41 -1.34
N MET A 244 4.08 6.80 -2.59
CA MET A 244 5.20 7.69 -2.90
C MET A 244 5.00 9.07 -2.29
N ALA A 245 3.80 9.65 -2.40
CA ALA A 245 3.46 10.96 -1.82
C ALA A 245 3.51 10.94 -0.28
N ILE A 246 2.92 9.92 0.37
CA ILE A 246 3.00 9.71 1.82
C ILE A 246 4.47 9.60 2.27
N THR A 247 5.29 8.86 1.51
CA THR A 247 6.72 8.73 1.79
C THR A 247 7.43 10.07 1.67
N ALA A 248 7.16 10.86 0.63
CA ALA A 248 7.76 12.17 0.43
C ALA A 248 7.44 13.13 1.58
N VAL A 249 6.18 13.21 2.01
CA VAL A 249 5.76 14.01 3.17
C VAL A 249 6.45 13.52 4.45
N THR A 250 6.46 12.22 4.70
CA THR A 250 7.09 11.63 5.89
C THR A 250 8.59 11.93 5.94
N VAL A 251 9.29 11.80 4.82
CA VAL A 251 10.72 12.12 4.69
C VAL A 251 10.96 13.62 4.87
N ALA A 252 10.09 14.48 4.33
CA ALA A 252 10.18 15.93 4.50
C ALA A 252 10.02 16.32 5.99
N LEU A 253 9.05 15.75 6.71
CA LEU A 253 8.90 15.95 8.16
C LEU A 253 10.15 15.49 8.92
N GLY A 254 10.69 14.32 8.58
CA GLY A 254 11.92 13.80 9.16
C GLY A 254 13.12 14.70 8.88
N ALA A 255 13.30 15.16 7.65
CA ALA A 255 14.36 16.08 7.26
C ALA A 255 14.25 17.42 8.01
N LEU A 256 13.06 18.00 8.12
CA LEU A 256 12.81 19.22 8.89
C LEU A 256 13.27 19.08 10.35
N LEU A 257 12.88 17.96 11.01
CA LEU A 257 13.28 17.68 12.39
C LEU A 257 14.79 17.46 12.51
N VAL A 258 15.45 16.81 11.54
CA VAL A 258 16.91 16.64 11.53
C VAL A 258 17.61 17.98 11.32
N VAL A 259 17.14 18.82 10.40
CA VAL A 259 17.67 20.18 10.20
C VAL A 259 17.55 21.01 11.49
N ALA A 260 16.39 20.99 12.12
CA ALA A 260 16.14 21.75 13.37
C ALA A 260 17.02 21.28 14.54
N ARG A 261 17.24 19.96 14.68
CA ARG A 261 17.97 19.39 15.82
C ARG A 261 19.47 19.20 15.58
N ARG A 262 19.90 19.05 14.32
CA ARG A 262 21.27 18.69 13.90
C ARG A 262 21.74 19.46 12.65
N PRO A 263 21.65 20.82 12.61
CA PRO A 263 21.99 21.59 11.41
C PRO A 263 23.43 21.40 10.92
N ARG A 264 24.37 21.18 11.84
CA ARG A 264 25.78 20.93 11.47
C ARG A 264 25.95 19.60 10.72
N LEU A 265 25.17 18.56 11.09
CA LEU A 265 25.18 17.27 10.40
C LEU A 265 24.67 17.41 8.97
N VAL A 266 23.56 18.11 8.79
CA VAL A 266 22.96 18.33 7.47
C VAL A 266 23.92 19.12 6.57
N ARG A 267 24.53 20.19 7.09
CA ARG A 267 25.56 20.95 6.34
C ARG A 267 26.72 20.07 5.89
N ALA A 268 27.21 19.19 6.76
CA ALA A 268 28.30 18.26 6.43
C ALA A 268 27.89 17.19 5.39
N ALA A 269 26.62 16.81 5.33
CA ALA A 269 26.07 15.84 4.39
C ALA A 269 25.47 16.46 3.12
N LEU A 270 25.48 17.80 2.99
CA LEU A 270 24.80 18.50 1.89
C LEU A 270 25.32 18.06 0.51
N GLY A 271 26.64 17.92 0.34
CA GLY A 271 27.21 17.42 -0.92
C GLY A 271 26.72 16.03 -1.31
N PRO A 272 26.86 15.00 -0.45
CA PRO A 272 26.28 13.69 -0.70
C PRO A 272 24.77 13.69 -0.96
N LEU A 273 23.99 14.50 -0.24
CA LEU A 273 22.54 14.62 -0.43
C LEU A 273 22.21 15.23 -1.80
N LEU A 274 22.88 16.30 -2.19
CA LEU A 274 22.67 16.94 -3.49
C LEU A 274 23.05 16.00 -4.65
N VAL A 275 24.21 15.34 -4.57
CA VAL A 275 24.63 14.39 -5.62
C VAL A 275 23.62 13.22 -5.72
N ALA A 276 23.22 12.62 -4.61
CA ALA A 276 22.25 11.52 -4.65
C ALA A 276 20.90 12.00 -5.15
N GLY A 277 20.44 13.17 -4.72
CA GLY A 277 19.19 13.77 -5.18
C GLY A 277 19.19 14.08 -6.68
N SER A 278 20.28 14.68 -7.18
CA SER A 278 20.41 14.98 -8.62
C SER A 278 20.44 13.73 -9.48
N VAL A 279 21.17 12.68 -9.05
CA VAL A 279 21.21 11.39 -9.77
C VAL A 279 19.82 10.72 -9.72
N ALA A 280 19.15 10.71 -8.57
CA ALA A 280 17.80 10.15 -8.45
C ALA A 280 16.79 10.91 -9.34
N ALA A 281 16.87 12.25 -9.35
CA ALA A 281 16.02 13.08 -10.19
C ALA A 281 16.31 12.86 -11.69
N ALA A 282 17.57 12.67 -12.08
CA ALA A 282 17.93 12.36 -13.47
C ALA A 282 17.36 11.00 -13.92
N VAL A 283 17.51 9.97 -13.09
CA VAL A 283 16.95 8.63 -13.39
C VAL A 283 15.42 8.68 -13.45
N ALA A 284 14.78 9.26 -12.43
CA ALA A 284 13.33 9.38 -12.39
C ALA A 284 12.80 10.25 -13.54
N GLY A 285 13.46 11.39 -13.83
CA GLY A 285 13.10 12.26 -14.93
C GLY A 285 13.21 11.57 -16.29
N ALA A 286 14.28 10.84 -16.53
CA ALA A 286 14.45 10.11 -17.79
C ALA A 286 13.37 9.03 -18.01
N CYS A 287 12.98 8.32 -16.93
CA CYS A 287 11.99 7.23 -17.03
C CYS A 287 10.53 7.71 -16.92
N LEU A 288 10.28 8.78 -16.16
CA LEU A 288 8.91 9.23 -15.82
C LEU A 288 8.48 10.48 -16.57
N ALA A 289 9.33 11.15 -17.38
CA ALA A 289 8.96 12.37 -18.09
C ALA A 289 7.69 12.18 -18.93
N TYR A 290 7.65 11.12 -19.76
CA TYR A 290 6.47 10.82 -20.56
C TYR A 290 5.28 10.34 -19.73
N PRO A 291 5.40 9.37 -18.81
CA PRO A 291 4.30 8.98 -17.92
C PRO A 291 3.70 10.13 -17.11
N VAL A 292 4.53 11.02 -16.57
CA VAL A 292 4.06 12.20 -15.82
C VAL A 292 3.36 13.19 -16.75
N TRP A 293 3.92 13.45 -17.93
CA TRP A 293 3.24 14.26 -18.94
C TRP A 293 1.89 13.66 -19.33
N PHE A 294 1.84 12.33 -19.56
CA PHE A 294 0.62 11.60 -19.89
C PHE A 294 -0.42 11.66 -18.76
N PHE A 295 0.03 11.58 -17.52
CA PHE A 295 -0.82 11.76 -16.33
C PHE A 295 -1.46 13.17 -16.28
N LEU A 296 -0.66 14.22 -16.58
CA LEU A 296 -1.10 15.60 -16.43
C LEU A 296 -1.85 16.15 -17.66
N HIS A 297 -1.53 15.66 -18.87
CA HIS A 297 -1.98 16.26 -20.14
C HIS A 297 -2.39 15.22 -21.20
N GLY A 298 -2.21 13.93 -20.92
CA GLY A 298 -2.57 12.87 -21.86
C GLY A 298 -4.08 12.75 -22.10
N PRO A 299 -4.48 11.97 -23.11
CA PRO A 299 -5.90 11.69 -23.34
C PRO A 299 -6.58 11.18 -22.06
N ARG A 300 -7.81 11.61 -21.83
CA ARG A 300 -8.62 11.15 -20.70
C ARG A 300 -7.99 11.38 -19.31
N HIS A 301 -7.05 12.35 -19.17
CA HIS A 301 -6.54 12.75 -17.85
C HIS A 301 -7.66 13.37 -17.00
N VAL A 302 -7.63 13.14 -15.70
CA VAL A 302 -8.57 13.69 -14.73
C VAL A 302 -7.96 14.89 -14.02
N GLN A 303 -8.71 15.96 -13.88
CA GLN A 303 -8.29 17.18 -13.19
C GLN A 303 -8.82 17.20 -11.76
N GLY A 304 -7.99 17.68 -10.83
CA GLY A 304 -8.38 17.87 -9.43
C GLY A 304 -8.35 16.57 -8.61
N PRO A 305 -8.87 16.64 -7.37
CA PRO A 305 -8.92 15.47 -6.49
C PRO A 305 -9.92 14.45 -7.03
N VAL A 306 -9.46 13.23 -7.19
CA VAL A 306 -10.30 12.10 -7.66
C VAL A 306 -11.22 11.56 -6.56
N TRP A 307 -10.93 11.86 -5.31
CA TRP A 307 -11.69 11.38 -4.15
C TRP A 307 -11.80 12.45 -3.06
N PRO A 308 -12.90 12.51 -2.31
CA PRO A 308 -12.99 13.40 -1.14
C PRO A 308 -11.93 13.04 -0.12
N VAL A 309 -11.13 14.03 0.30
CA VAL A 309 -10.11 13.82 1.34
C VAL A 309 -10.77 13.39 2.64
N VAL A 310 -10.41 12.22 3.13
CA VAL A 310 -10.90 11.66 4.38
C VAL A 310 -9.88 11.89 5.48
N SER A 311 -10.31 12.56 6.56
CA SER A 311 -9.53 12.74 7.79
C SER A 311 -10.04 11.80 8.88
N SER A 312 -9.18 11.46 9.84
CA SER A 312 -9.52 10.65 10.99
C SER A 312 -9.85 11.51 12.23
N ALA A 313 -9.92 10.88 13.39
CA ALA A 313 -10.09 11.53 14.68
C ALA A 313 -9.04 11.01 15.67
N PRO A 314 -8.50 11.87 16.58
CA PRO A 314 -7.37 11.50 17.44
C PRO A 314 -7.57 10.25 18.28
N TRP A 315 -8.80 9.98 18.74
CA TRP A 315 -9.12 8.84 19.60
C TRP A 315 -9.13 7.49 18.85
N ARG A 316 -9.20 7.49 17.50
CA ARG A 316 -9.23 6.25 16.73
C ARG A 316 -7.98 5.41 16.87
N ILE A 317 -6.86 6.00 17.24
CA ILE A 317 -5.62 5.27 17.51
C ILE A 317 -5.77 4.23 18.66
N VAL A 318 -6.76 4.41 19.53
CA VAL A 318 -7.09 3.51 20.63
C VAL A 318 -8.51 2.94 20.57
N ASP A 319 -9.34 3.43 19.67
CA ASP A 319 -10.72 2.98 19.44
C ASP A 319 -10.77 2.10 18.18
N ALA A 320 -11.00 0.80 18.37
CA ALA A 320 -11.15 -0.18 17.31
C ALA A 320 -12.49 -0.06 16.54
N GLY A 321 -13.34 0.91 16.90
CA GLY A 321 -14.68 1.10 16.37
C GLY A 321 -14.74 1.24 14.84
N ALA A 322 -15.93 1.51 14.31
CA ALA A 322 -16.20 1.54 12.88
C ALA A 322 -15.20 2.41 12.11
N ASN A 323 -14.62 1.84 11.04
CA ASN A 323 -13.77 2.55 10.11
C ASN A 323 -14.46 3.83 9.60
N VAL A 324 -13.69 4.87 9.27
CA VAL A 324 -14.18 6.12 8.66
C VAL A 324 -15.08 5.84 7.46
N TYR A 325 -14.73 4.87 6.62
CA TYR A 325 -15.56 4.42 5.48
C TYR A 325 -16.88 3.75 5.88
N SER A 326 -16.99 3.21 7.10
CA SER A 326 -18.24 2.58 7.57
C SER A 326 -19.35 3.56 7.88
N THR A 327 -19.08 4.85 7.90
CA THR A 327 -20.10 5.92 8.05
C THR A 327 -20.82 6.23 6.75
N HIS A 328 -20.26 5.86 5.59
CA HIS A 328 -20.94 5.99 4.30
C HIS A 328 -22.01 4.92 4.12
N THR A 329 -23.27 5.31 4.17
CA THR A 329 -24.43 4.42 4.07
C THR A 329 -24.48 3.63 2.76
N SER A 330 -23.99 4.21 1.65
CA SER A 330 -23.89 3.56 0.35
C SER A 330 -22.91 2.38 0.33
N LEU A 331 -21.77 2.51 1.01
CA LEU A 331 -20.76 1.46 1.08
C LEU A 331 -21.17 0.33 2.03
N ARG A 332 -21.98 0.62 3.07
CA ARG A 332 -22.59 -0.40 3.94
C ARG A 332 -23.60 -1.26 3.19
N ALA A 333 -24.37 -0.65 2.30
CA ALA A 333 -25.46 -1.34 1.58
C ALA A 333 -24.94 -2.45 0.65
N VAL A 334 -23.68 -2.37 0.18
CA VAL A 334 -23.07 -3.34 -0.74
C VAL A 334 -22.10 -4.32 -0.06
N GLY A 335 -22.10 -4.39 1.28
CA GLY A 335 -21.24 -5.31 2.01
C GLY A 335 -19.73 -5.02 1.94
N TYR A 336 -19.35 -3.85 1.40
CA TYR A 336 -17.97 -3.43 1.18
C TYR A 336 -17.13 -3.38 2.47
N LEU A 337 -17.77 -3.38 3.61
CA LEU A 337 -17.17 -3.14 4.92
C LEU A 337 -17.50 -4.28 5.91
N GLY A 338 -17.26 -5.51 5.49
CA GLY A 338 -17.33 -6.64 6.41
C GLY A 338 -16.42 -6.40 7.64
N PRO A 339 -16.83 -6.84 8.83
CA PRO A 339 -16.13 -6.59 10.09
C PRO A 339 -14.92 -7.53 10.25
N GLN A 340 -13.90 -7.39 9.40
CA GLN A 340 -12.73 -8.27 9.48
C GLN A 340 -11.55 -7.65 10.24
N GLY A 341 -11.70 -6.46 10.82
CA GLY A 341 -10.64 -5.82 11.57
C GLY A 341 -10.96 -4.38 12.01
N PRO A 342 -10.06 -3.75 12.77
CA PRO A 342 -10.23 -2.41 13.28
C PRO A 342 -10.09 -1.34 12.18
N SER A 343 -10.28 -0.07 12.56
CA SER A 343 -9.96 1.08 11.70
C SER A 343 -8.48 1.08 11.30
N THR A 344 -8.15 1.72 10.17
CA THR A 344 -6.79 1.76 9.60
C THR A 344 -5.74 2.37 10.53
N ASP A 345 -6.15 3.29 11.38
CA ASP A 345 -5.34 4.07 12.31
C ASP A 345 -5.27 3.47 13.73
N PHE A 346 -5.98 2.37 14.00
CA PHE A 346 -5.99 1.72 15.31
C PHE A 346 -4.64 1.06 15.63
N LEU A 347 -4.09 1.34 16.80
CA LEU A 347 -2.89 0.66 17.33
C LEU A 347 -3.16 0.02 18.71
N GLY A 348 -4.16 0.51 19.41
CA GLY A 348 -4.56 0.02 20.73
C GLY A 348 -3.69 0.54 21.88
N PHE A 349 -4.27 0.50 23.06
CA PHE A 349 -3.62 1.00 24.27
C PHE A 349 -2.31 0.27 24.62
N GLY A 350 -2.24 -1.03 24.36
CA GLY A 350 -1.08 -1.85 24.73
C GLY A 350 0.21 -1.39 24.08
N LEU A 351 0.20 -1.18 22.76
CA LEU A 351 1.38 -0.74 22.00
C LEU A 351 1.77 0.68 22.38
N LEU A 352 0.81 1.60 22.49
CA LEU A 352 1.06 2.98 22.87
C LEU A 352 1.62 3.09 24.29
N ALA A 353 1.03 2.37 25.25
CA ALA A 353 1.53 2.30 26.62
C ALA A 353 2.96 1.75 26.67
N ALA A 354 3.27 0.68 25.92
CA ALA A 354 4.62 0.11 25.85
C ALA A 354 5.65 1.14 25.36
N VAL A 355 5.31 1.94 24.33
CA VAL A 355 6.18 2.99 23.80
C VAL A 355 6.32 4.15 24.78
N VAL A 356 5.22 4.68 25.30
CA VAL A 356 5.20 5.85 26.22
C VAL A 356 5.92 5.55 27.52
N LEU A 357 5.63 4.41 28.17
CA LEU A 357 6.29 4.00 29.40
C LEU A 357 7.78 3.70 29.21
N SER A 358 8.20 3.38 27.99
CA SER A 358 9.62 3.18 27.68
C SER A 358 10.36 4.47 27.35
N ALA A 359 9.67 5.59 27.14
CA ALA A 359 10.29 6.87 26.77
C ALA A 359 11.45 7.32 27.67
N PRO A 360 11.42 7.15 29.02
CA PRO A 360 12.54 7.48 29.88
C PRO A 360 13.83 6.72 29.55
N LEU A 361 13.74 5.50 29.01
CA LEU A 361 14.88 4.65 28.69
C LEU A 361 15.60 5.07 27.41
N TRP A 362 14.87 5.59 26.44
CA TRP A 362 15.43 5.96 25.14
C TRP A 362 15.37 7.47 24.84
N ARG A 363 14.78 8.32 25.74
CA ARG A 363 14.67 9.78 25.55
C ARG A 363 16.00 10.48 25.28
N ARG A 364 17.12 9.92 25.78
CA ARG A 364 18.46 10.43 25.53
C ARG A 364 19.05 9.99 24.15
N ARG A 365 18.35 9.10 23.42
CA ARG A 365 18.74 8.67 22.07
C ARG A 365 18.07 9.61 21.06
N THR A 366 18.83 10.50 20.45
CA THR A 366 18.30 11.48 19.48
C THR A 366 17.51 10.83 18.35
N SER A 367 17.95 9.63 17.89
CA SER A 367 17.25 8.86 16.87
C SER A 367 15.80 8.51 17.27
N CYS A 368 15.59 8.05 18.50
CA CYS A 368 14.25 7.72 18.97
C CYS A 368 13.38 8.99 19.13
N ALA A 369 13.96 10.10 19.60
CA ALA A 369 13.24 11.37 19.70
C ALA A 369 12.82 11.91 18.31
N LEU A 370 13.64 11.73 17.28
CA LEU A 370 13.29 12.09 15.90
C LEU A 370 12.17 11.20 15.35
N VAL A 371 12.25 9.88 15.55
CA VAL A 371 11.19 8.94 15.13
C VAL A 371 9.89 9.24 15.86
N ALA A 372 9.92 9.51 17.17
CA ALA A 372 8.74 9.91 17.93
C ALA A 372 8.14 11.22 17.40
N GLY A 373 8.99 12.19 17.05
CA GLY A 373 8.56 13.45 16.43
C GLY A 373 7.91 13.25 15.05
N VAL A 374 8.50 12.43 14.19
CA VAL A 374 7.90 12.09 12.88
C VAL A 374 6.57 11.36 13.07
N GLY A 375 6.52 10.35 13.94
CA GLY A 375 5.29 9.62 14.23
C GLY A 375 4.17 10.51 14.77
N LEU A 376 4.51 11.44 15.69
CA LEU A 376 3.56 12.40 16.22
C LEU A 376 3.04 13.35 15.13
N LEU A 377 3.93 13.90 14.27
CA LEU A 377 3.53 14.79 13.20
C LEU A 377 2.68 14.06 12.16
N ALA A 378 3.03 12.82 11.80
CA ALA A 378 2.22 12.00 10.91
C ALA A 378 0.84 11.72 11.50
N TRP A 379 0.76 11.38 12.79
CA TRP A 379 -0.51 11.20 13.50
C TRP A 379 -1.34 12.48 13.53
N VAL A 380 -0.73 13.66 13.74
CA VAL A 380 -1.43 14.94 13.68
C VAL A 380 -1.99 15.21 12.29
N LEU A 381 -1.31 14.78 11.22
CA LEU A 381 -1.81 14.92 9.86
C LEU A 381 -3.10 14.12 9.62
N GLU A 382 -3.30 12.98 10.28
CA GLU A 382 -4.51 12.15 10.09
C GLU A 382 -5.81 12.91 10.39
N PHE A 383 -5.77 13.89 11.28
CA PHE A 383 -6.92 14.73 11.64
C PHE A 383 -6.76 16.20 11.25
N PHE A 384 -5.82 16.50 10.34
CA PHE A 384 -5.70 17.84 9.78
C PHE A 384 -6.99 18.23 9.01
N PRO A 385 -7.37 19.52 8.97
CA PRO A 385 -8.57 19.93 8.26
C PRO A 385 -8.56 19.53 6.78
N ALA A 386 -9.45 18.60 6.41
CA ALA A 386 -9.50 18.03 5.06
C ALA A 386 -9.67 19.09 3.97
N ARG A 387 -10.46 20.16 4.22
CA ARG A 387 -10.64 21.27 3.28
C ARG A 387 -9.33 22.03 2.99
N ALA A 388 -8.50 22.26 4.03
CA ALA A 388 -7.21 22.93 3.86
C ALA A 388 -6.22 22.02 3.12
N TRP A 389 -6.24 20.72 3.39
CA TRP A 389 -5.40 19.73 2.69
C TRP A 389 -5.79 19.61 1.21
N ALA A 390 -7.07 19.53 0.90
CA ALA A 390 -7.60 19.42 -0.46
C ALA A 390 -7.28 20.65 -1.34
N SER A 391 -6.89 21.78 -0.75
CA SER A 391 -6.41 22.96 -1.51
C SER A 391 -4.95 22.87 -1.95
N LEU A 392 -4.18 21.87 -1.45
CA LEU A 392 -2.77 21.73 -1.78
C LEU A 392 -2.60 20.99 -3.11
N PRO A 393 -1.86 21.55 -4.09
CA PRO A 393 -1.60 20.85 -5.34
C PRO A 393 -0.92 19.48 -5.08
N VAL A 394 -1.23 18.48 -5.88
CA VAL A 394 -0.70 17.09 -5.80
C VAL A 394 -1.15 16.34 -4.54
N LEU A 395 -1.19 17.00 -3.37
CA LEU A 395 -1.56 16.35 -2.09
C LEU A 395 -3.08 16.23 -1.93
N SER A 396 -3.87 16.96 -2.72
CA SER A 396 -5.34 16.94 -2.68
C SER A 396 -5.95 15.57 -2.94
N SER A 397 -5.22 14.65 -3.59
CA SER A 397 -5.65 13.27 -3.85
C SER A 397 -5.10 12.26 -2.82
N VAL A 398 -4.35 12.71 -1.80
CA VAL A 398 -3.82 11.85 -0.75
C VAL A 398 -4.74 11.91 0.47
N GLU A 399 -5.29 10.78 0.86
CA GLU A 399 -6.14 10.72 2.04
C GLU A 399 -5.35 10.85 3.34
N LEU A 400 -5.79 11.74 4.24
CA LEU A 400 -5.10 12.01 5.50
C LEU A 400 -5.04 10.79 6.43
N VAL A 401 -6.08 9.98 6.48
CA VAL A 401 -6.13 8.74 7.27
C VAL A 401 -5.01 7.74 6.90
N ARG A 402 -4.44 7.87 5.70
CA ARG A 402 -3.36 6.99 5.22
C ARG A 402 -1.99 7.32 5.84
N PHE A 403 -1.87 8.43 6.58
CA PHE A 403 -0.68 8.68 7.41
C PHE A 403 -0.55 7.72 8.60
N ALA A 404 -1.54 6.88 8.88
CA ALA A 404 -1.41 5.70 9.75
C ALA A 404 -0.26 4.75 9.35
N LEU A 405 0.12 4.73 8.06
CA LEU A 405 1.26 3.95 7.58
C LEU A 405 2.60 4.38 8.22
N PRO A 406 3.06 5.64 8.10
CA PRO A 406 4.29 6.08 8.79
C PRO A 406 4.16 6.08 10.31
N VAL A 407 2.96 6.27 10.89
CA VAL A 407 2.74 6.12 12.35
C VAL A 407 3.06 4.69 12.79
N SER A 408 2.53 3.68 12.09
CA SER A 408 2.79 2.27 12.37
C SER A 408 4.28 1.92 12.27
N LEU A 409 4.99 2.46 11.27
CA LEU A 409 6.45 2.30 11.15
C LEU A 409 7.17 2.91 12.35
N CYS A 410 6.84 4.15 12.71
CA CYS A 410 7.48 4.86 13.83
C CYS A 410 7.24 4.13 15.16
N VAL A 411 6.02 3.69 15.44
CA VAL A 411 5.69 2.91 16.64
C VAL A 411 6.46 1.59 16.66
N GLY A 412 6.56 0.89 15.54
CA GLY A 412 7.35 -0.33 15.41
C GLY A 412 8.84 -0.12 15.72
N LEU A 413 9.45 0.94 15.19
CA LEU A 413 10.85 1.28 15.44
C LEU A 413 11.09 1.67 16.91
N LEU A 414 10.18 2.44 17.52
CA LEU A 414 10.25 2.80 18.93
C LEU A 414 10.05 1.59 19.84
N LEU A 415 9.16 0.67 19.47
CA LEU A 415 8.93 -0.57 20.21
C LEU A 415 10.19 -1.46 20.17
N ALA A 416 10.85 -1.57 19.03
CA ALA A 416 12.11 -2.30 18.93
C ALA A 416 13.20 -1.70 19.85
N ALA A 417 13.32 -0.36 19.86
CA ALA A 417 14.25 0.34 20.73
C ALA A 417 13.89 0.17 22.21
N SER A 418 12.59 0.11 22.53
CA SER A 418 12.06 -0.09 23.89
C SER A 418 12.38 -1.48 24.42
N ILE A 419 12.09 -2.51 23.65
CA ILE A 419 12.38 -3.92 24.00
C ILE A 419 13.89 -4.09 24.25
N ASP A 420 14.72 -3.51 23.39
CA ASP A 420 16.18 -3.56 23.53
C ASP A 420 16.64 -2.84 24.81
N ALA A 421 16.08 -1.66 25.10
CA ALA A 421 16.41 -0.89 26.30
C ALA A 421 16.00 -1.60 27.59
N TRP A 422 14.80 -2.22 27.61
CA TRP A 422 14.34 -3.03 28.74
C TRP A 422 15.24 -4.25 28.97
N TRP A 423 15.59 -4.95 27.89
CA TRP A 423 16.48 -6.11 27.98
C TRP A 423 17.86 -5.75 28.52
N GLU A 424 18.41 -4.61 28.13
CA GLU A 424 19.67 -4.10 28.67
C GLU A 424 19.54 -3.65 30.13
N ALA A 425 18.41 -3.02 30.50
CA ALA A 425 18.17 -2.59 31.88
C ALA A 425 18.09 -3.79 32.84
N VAL A 426 17.41 -4.86 32.42
CA VAL A 426 17.38 -6.13 33.16
C VAL A 426 18.79 -6.71 33.30
N GLY A 427 19.58 -6.74 32.22
CA GLY A 427 20.97 -7.23 32.25
C GLY A 427 21.90 -6.42 33.13
N ARG A 428 21.67 -5.11 33.24
CA ARG A 428 22.45 -4.23 34.16
C ARG A 428 22.04 -4.38 35.62
N ARG A 429 20.75 -4.54 35.87
CA ARG A 429 20.19 -4.62 37.25
C ARG A 429 20.64 -5.90 37.97
N TRP A 430 20.76 -7.02 37.27
CA TRP A 430 21.11 -8.31 37.86
C TRP A 430 22.35 -8.89 37.14
N ARG A 431 23.54 -8.43 37.58
CA ARG A 431 24.82 -8.82 36.95
C ARG A 431 25.46 -10.07 37.54
N THR A 432 25.15 -10.39 38.79
CA THR A 432 25.79 -11.51 39.52
C THR A 432 25.25 -12.86 39.09
N VAL A 433 26.05 -13.92 39.28
CA VAL A 433 25.65 -15.31 38.98
C VAL A 433 24.45 -15.73 39.83
N SER A 434 24.40 -15.30 41.10
CA SER A 434 23.28 -15.53 42.04
C SER A 434 21.94 -14.95 41.55
N ASP A 435 21.97 -13.97 40.61
CA ASP A 435 20.79 -13.32 40.08
C ASP A 435 20.30 -13.97 38.77
N ALA A 436 20.84 -15.11 38.33
CA ALA A 436 20.52 -15.72 37.04
C ALA A 436 19.02 -16.04 36.91
N ALA A 437 18.40 -16.61 37.95
CA ALA A 437 16.97 -16.92 37.98
C ALA A 437 16.11 -15.63 37.89
N ARG A 438 16.47 -14.60 38.64
CA ARG A 438 15.79 -13.28 38.61
C ARG A 438 15.93 -12.61 37.24
N ARG A 439 17.08 -12.70 36.61
CA ARG A 439 17.29 -12.22 35.22
C ARG A 439 16.41 -12.98 34.23
N GLY A 440 16.33 -14.30 34.38
CA GLY A 440 15.47 -15.15 33.54
C GLY A 440 14.00 -14.72 33.68
N ALA A 441 13.51 -14.63 34.92
CA ALA A 441 12.14 -14.19 35.19
C ALA A 441 11.85 -12.78 34.66
N ALA A 442 12.75 -11.81 34.86
CA ALA A 442 12.56 -10.45 34.36
C ALA A 442 12.63 -10.36 32.84
N ARG A 443 13.45 -11.16 32.17
CA ARG A 443 13.45 -11.27 30.70
C ARG A 443 12.17 -11.92 30.20
N GLY A 444 11.70 -12.96 30.86
CA GLY A 444 10.38 -13.54 30.60
C GLY A 444 9.25 -12.51 30.70
N ALA A 445 9.29 -11.67 31.75
CA ALA A 445 8.34 -10.56 31.91
C ALA A 445 8.42 -9.55 30.74
N VAL A 446 9.62 -9.19 30.27
CA VAL A 446 9.76 -8.30 29.09
C VAL A 446 9.13 -8.94 27.86
N VAL A 447 9.33 -10.23 27.63
CA VAL A 447 8.70 -10.95 26.52
C VAL A 447 7.18 -10.98 26.67
N ALA A 448 6.68 -11.33 27.87
CA ALA A 448 5.23 -11.40 28.15
C ALA A 448 4.55 -10.05 27.99
N LEU A 449 5.14 -8.97 28.52
CA LEU A 449 4.62 -7.61 28.36
C LEU A 449 4.65 -7.14 26.89
N SER A 450 5.73 -7.47 26.17
CA SER A 450 5.82 -7.15 24.75
C SER A 450 4.75 -7.89 23.95
N ALA A 451 4.53 -9.18 24.20
CA ALA A 451 3.47 -9.95 23.58
C ALA A 451 2.08 -9.45 23.98
N GLY A 452 1.87 -9.18 25.27
CA GLY A 452 0.62 -8.64 25.82
C GLY A 452 0.23 -7.29 25.22
N ALA A 453 1.21 -6.46 24.84
CA ALA A 453 0.96 -5.19 24.18
C ALA A 453 0.26 -5.33 22.80
N PHE A 454 0.38 -6.49 22.14
CA PHE A 454 -0.30 -6.79 20.88
C PHE A 454 -1.71 -7.35 21.05
N VAL A 455 -2.08 -7.81 22.26
CA VAL A 455 -3.41 -8.44 22.49
C VAL A 455 -4.56 -7.52 22.07
N PRO A 456 -4.60 -6.22 22.44
CA PRO A 456 -5.67 -5.34 22.00
C PRO A 456 -5.81 -5.24 20.47
N LEU A 457 -4.70 -5.33 19.76
CA LEU A 457 -4.71 -5.33 18.30
C LEU A 457 -5.18 -6.68 17.73
N LEU A 458 -4.65 -7.79 18.23
CA LEU A 458 -4.92 -9.13 17.70
C LEU A 458 -6.36 -9.57 17.89
N VAL A 459 -6.99 -9.23 19.02
CA VAL A 459 -8.40 -9.60 19.31
C VAL A 459 -9.42 -8.85 18.44
N THR A 460 -9.00 -7.81 17.74
CA THR A 460 -9.88 -7.06 16.83
C THR A 460 -9.96 -7.66 15.43
N TYR A 461 -9.13 -8.64 15.10
CA TYR A 461 -9.14 -9.33 13.81
C TYR A 461 -9.90 -10.65 13.87
N SER A 462 -10.72 -10.89 12.85
CA SER A 462 -11.33 -12.21 12.60
C SER A 462 -10.39 -13.03 11.71
N LEU A 463 -9.47 -13.77 12.32
CA LEU A 463 -8.48 -14.59 11.62
C LEU A 463 -8.87 -16.08 11.64
N PRO A 464 -8.59 -16.84 10.57
CA PRO A 464 -8.14 -16.37 9.25
C PRO A 464 -9.21 -15.55 8.53
N PHE A 465 -8.76 -14.66 7.63
CA PHE A 465 -9.69 -13.81 6.90
C PHE A 465 -10.64 -14.62 6.00
N THR A 466 -11.89 -14.18 5.94
CA THR A 466 -12.88 -14.76 5.03
C THR A 466 -12.54 -14.39 3.59
N VAL A 467 -12.88 -15.28 2.68
CA VAL A 467 -12.66 -15.15 1.23
C VAL A 467 -13.94 -15.50 0.49
N THR A 468 -14.00 -15.15 -0.77
CA THR A 468 -15.11 -15.47 -1.66
C THR A 468 -14.59 -16.07 -2.96
N THR A 469 -15.47 -16.71 -3.74
CA THR A 469 -15.10 -17.31 -5.02
C THR A 469 -15.22 -16.28 -6.13
N ALA A 470 -14.13 -16.10 -6.90
CA ALA A 470 -14.16 -15.38 -8.17
C ALA A 470 -14.76 -16.32 -9.23
N ARG A 471 -16.05 -16.16 -9.51
CA ARG A 471 -16.73 -16.95 -10.56
C ARG A 471 -16.95 -16.11 -11.80
N VAL A 472 -16.48 -16.59 -12.93
CA VAL A 472 -16.88 -16.08 -14.23
C VAL A 472 -18.22 -16.74 -14.61
N PRO A 473 -19.30 -15.98 -14.82
CA PRO A 473 -20.55 -16.57 -15.28
C PRO A 473 -20.37 -17.23 -16.66
N ALA A 474 -21.07 -18.34 -16.89
CA ALA A 474 -20.86 -19.19 -18.09
C ALA A 474 -20.96 -18.42 -19.41
N TRP A 475 -21.88 -17.45 -19.50
CA TRP A 475 -22.01 -16.62 -20.70
C TRP A 475 -20.71 -15.84 -21.02
N PHE A 476 -20.04 -15.29 -20.03
CA PHE A 476 -18.78 -14.57 -20.22
C PHE A 476 -17.63 -15.50 -20.59
N ALA A 477 -17.63 -16.72 -20.08
CA ALA A 477 -16.63 -17.72 -20.41
C ALA A 477 -16.81 -18.30 -21.85
N HIS A 478 -18.07 -18.48 -22.31
CA HIS A 478 -18.34 -19.23 -23.53
C HIS A 478 -18.82 -18.39 -24.70
N ASP A 479 -19.75 -17.43 -24.43
CA ASP A 479 -20.41 -16.66 -25.48
C ASP A 479 -19.72 -15.32 -25.77
N ALA A 480 -19.20 -14.63 -24.74
CA ALA A 480 -18.50 -13.35 -24.92
C ALA A 480 -17.30 -13.44 -25.88
N PRO A 481 -16.43 -14.49 -25.83
CA PRO A 481 -15.32 -14.63 -26.78
C PRO A 481 -15.74 -14.83 -28.24
N ARG A 482 -17.03 -15.18 -28.49
CA ARG A 482 -17.57 -15.39 -29.82
C ARG A 482 -18.23 -14.14 -30.41
N LEU A 483 -18.28 -13.05 -29.65
CA LEU A 483 -18.82 -11.79 -30.14
C LEU A 483 -18.00 -11.25 -31.32
N ALA A 484 -18.69 -10.59 -32.24
CA ALA A 484 -18.00 -9.90 -33.32
C ALA A 484 -17.06 -8.81 -32.77
N ARG A 485 -15.88 -8.68 -33.35
CA ARG A 485 -14.90 -7.65 -32.92
C ARG A 485 -15.54 -6.26 -32.86
N GLY A 486 -15.23 -5.52 -31.81
CA GLY A 486 -15.76 -4.19 -31.56
C GLY A 486 -17.21 -4.19 -31.03
N THR A 487 -17.79 -5.35 -30.67
CA THR A 487 -19.06 -5.40 -29.93
C THR A 487 -18.79 -5.13 -28.47
N ALA A 488 -19.38 -4.04 -27.95
CA ALA A 488 -19.30 -3.73 -26.53
C ALA A 488 -20.34 -4.53 -25.72
N VAL A 489 -20.02 -4.82 -24.47
CA VAL A 489 -20.89 -5.50 -23.51
C VAL A 489 -21.31 -4.52 -22.42
N LEU A 490 -22.62 -4.36 -22.27
CA LEU A 490 -23.24 -3.62 -21.18
C LEU A 490 -23.82 -4.62 -20.18
N THR A 491 -23.33 -4.63 -18.97
CA THR A 491 -23.82 -5.51 -17.90
C THR A 491 -24.96 -4.88 -17.13
N ILE A 492 -25.86 -5.69 -16.61
CA ILE A 492 -26.88 -5.32 -15.64
C ILE A 492 -26.74 -6.27 -14.43
N PRO A 493 -26.26 -5.77 -13.27
CA PRO A 493 -25.97 -4.37 -12.93
C PRO A 493 -24.89 -3.70 -13.80
N PHE A 494 -25.02 -2.37 -13.97
CA PHE A 494 -24.03 -1.58 -14.68
C PHE A 494 -22.69 -1.62 -13.93
N ALA A 495 -21.59 -1.94 -14.63
CA ALA A 495 -20.28 -2.03 -14.02
C ALA A 495 -19.75 -0.64 -13.61
N TYR A 496 -19.48 -0.46 -12.33
CA TYR A 496 -18.88 0.74 -11.72
C TYR A 496 -18.24 0.37 -10.38
N ALA A 497 -17.76 1.32 -9.57
CA ALA A 497 -17.03 1.10 -8.31
C ALA A 497 -17.68 0.08 -7.35
N LEU A 498 -19.01 0.06 -7.26
CA LEU A 498 -19.72 -0.83 -6.33
C LEU A 498 -20.18 -2.15 -6.96
N GLU A 499 -20.12 -2.27 -8.30
CA GLU A 499 -20.55 -3.43 -9.09
C GLU A 499 -19.48 -3.74 -10.14
N SER A 500 -18.25 -4.00 -9.68
CA SER A 500 -17.06 -4.10 -10.55
C SER A 500 -16.73 -5.51 -11.01
N GLN A 501 -17.46 -6.53 -10.57
CA GLN A 501 -17.22 -7.95 -10.90
C GLN A 501 -17.03 -8.19 -12.41
N PRO A 502 -17.74 -7.49 -13.33
CA PRO A 502 -17.53 -7.66 -14.78
C PRO A 502 -16.10 -7.39 -15.24
N MET A 503 -15.34 -6.58 -14.52
CA MET A 503 -13.92 -6.36 -14.80
C MET A 503 -13.09 -7.62 -14.55
N ALA A 504 -13.33 -8.30 -13.41
CA ALA A 504 -12.67 -9.58 -13.13
C ALA A 504 -13.06 -10.65 -14.15
N TRP A 505 -14.33 -10.70 -14.61
CA TRP A 505 -14.75 -11.63 -15.66
C TRP A 505 -14.07 -11.35 -16.98
N GLN A 506 -13.89 -10.07 -17.34
CA GLN A 506 -13.16 -9.65 -18.54
C GLN A 506 -11.69 -10.09 -18.46
N ALA A 507 -11.01 -9.82 -17.34
CA ALA A 507 -9.63 -10.22 -17.12
C ALA A 507 -9.43 -11.74 -17.15
N GLU A 508 -10.31 -12.51 -16.49
CA GLU A 508 -10.25 -13.98 -16.47
C GLU A 508 -10.52 -14.61 -17.86
N THR A 509 -11.15 -13.87 -18.77
CA THR A 509 -11.39 -14.31 -20.15
C THR A 509 -10.41 -13.71 -21.15
N GLY A 510 -9.31 -13.10 -20.67
CA GLY A 510 -8.24 -12.53 -21.53
C GLY A 510 -8.72 -11.35 -22.36
N ASP A 511 -9.46 -10.42 -21.76
CA ASP A 511 -10.05 -9.25 -22.43
C ASP A 511 -10.87 -9.58 -23.69
N ALA A 512 -11.63 -10.69 -23.62
CA ALA A 512 -12.39 -11.22 -24.76
C ALA A 512 -13.53 -10.32 -25.23
N PHE A 513 -13.90 -9.28 -24.49
CA PHE A 513 -14.96 -8.33 -24.81
C PHE A 513 -14.66 -6.93 -24.29
N ASP A 514 -15.23 -5.91 -24.94
CA ASP A 514 -15.15 -4.52 -24.50
C ASP A 514 -16.26 -4.21 -23.49
N LEU A 515 -15.91 -3.75 -22.29
CA LEU A 515 -16.88 -3.43 -21.23
C LEU A 515 -17.34 -1.96 -21.30
N VAL A 516 -18.65 -1.69 -21.29
CA VAL A 516 -19.20 -0.32 -21.32
C VAL A 516 -19.06 0.43 -20.01
N GLY A 517 -18.72 -0.16 -18.95
CA GLY A 517 -18.46 0.47 -17.66
C GLY A 517 -17.12 0.05 -17.10
N GLY A 518 -17.03 0.03 -15.80
CA GLY A 518 -15.87 -0.39 -15.03
C GLY A 518 -15.58 0.55 -13.88
N TRP A 519 -14.80 0.10 -12.92
CA TRP A 519 -14.27 0.95 -11.85
C TRP A 519 -13.00 1.64 -12.32
N ALA A 520 -13.09 2.92 -12.66
CA ALA A 520 -11.96 3.76 -13.04
C ALA A 520 -12.29 5.24 -12.85
N PHE A 521 -11.28 6.05 -12.54
CA PHE A 521 -11.39 7.49 -12.58
C PHE A 521 -11.39 7.95 -14.05
N VAL A 522 -12.46 8.61 -14.45
CA VAL A 522 -12.68 9.11 -15.81
C VAL A 522 -13.07 10.58 -15.79
N PRO A 523 -12.63 11.39 -16.75
CA PRO A 523 -12.96 12.81 -16.77
C PRO A 523 -14.44 13.02 -17.13
N GLY A 524 -15.16 13.71 -16.27
CA GLY A 524 -16.49 14.25 -16.54
C GLY A 524 -16.46 15.50 -17.41
N ALA A 525 -17.62 16.19 -17.52
CA ALA A 525 -17.80 17.35 -18.39
C ALA A 525 -16.80 18.50 -18.11
N ASN A 526 -16.34 18.64 -16.88
CA ASN A 526 -15.36 19.66 -16.47
C ASN A 526 -13.94 19.10 -16.31
N GLY A 527 -13.66 17.88 -16.80
CA GLY A 527 -12.36 17.22 -16.62
C GLY A 527 -12.11 16.65 -15.23
N VAL A 528 -13.02 16.86 -14.27
CA VAL A 528 -12.98 16.26 -12.93
C VAL A 528 -13.53 14.85 -13.02
N ASP A 529 -13.19 13.98 -12.06
CA ASP A 529 -13.70 12.62 -12.02
C ASP A 529 -15.24 12.56 -12.02
N ASP A 530 -15.79 11.76 -12.93
CA ASP A 530 -17.24 11.61 -13.16
C ASP A 530 -17.78 10.22 -12.81
N GLU A 531 -16.93 9.29 -12.44
CA GLU A 531 -17.34 7.90 -12.20
C GLU A 531 -18.38 7.78 -11.07
N LEU A 532 -18.15 8.48 -9.96
CA LEU A 532 -19.06 8.48 -8.80
C LEU A 532 -20.06 9.63 -8.81
N MET A 533 -19.74 10.70 -9.53
CA MET A 533 -20.42 12.00 -9.50
C MET A 533 -21.19 12.28 -10.80
N SER A 534 -21.51 11.25 -11.59
CA SER A 534 -22.22 11.42 -12.86
C SER A 534 -23.38 12.41 -12.76
N PRO A 535 -23.44 13.43 -13.65
CA PRO A 535 -24.51 14.42 -13.61
C PRO A 535 -25.90 13.77 -13.70
N PRO A 536 -26.90 14.31 -13.02
CA PRO A 536 -28.29 13.84 -13.18
C PRO A 536 -28.70 13.87 -14.66
N GLY A 537 -29.18 12.74 -15.20
CA GLY A 537 -29.66 12.63 -16.59
C GLY A 537 -28.64 12.14 -17.60
N GLY A 538 -27.37 11.94 -17.24
CA GLY A 538 -26.39 11.28 -18.11
C GLY A 538 -26.70 9.79 -18.33
N ALA A 539 -26.13 9.19 -19.39
CA ALA A 539 -26.27 7.77 -19.71
C ALA A 539 -25.85 6.86 -18.54
N VAL A 540 -24.73 7.18 -17.91
CA VAL A 540 -24.20 6.42 -16.77
C VAL A 540 -25.14 6.50 -15.57
N ALA A 541 -25.64 7.68 -15.21
CA ALA A 541 -26.61 7.84 -14.13
C ALA A 541 -27.90 7.07 -14.41
N ALA A 542 -28.37 7.07 -15.65
CA ALA A 542 -29.57 6.32 -16.05
C ALA A 542 -29.36 4.80 -15.97
N LEU A 543 -28.19 4.30 -16.39
CA LEU A 543 -27.84 2.87 -16.29
C LEU A 543 -27.68 2.43 -14.84
N ARG A 544 -27.09 3.25 -13.98
CA ARG A 544 -27.00 3.01 -12.55
C ARG A 544 -28.37 2.99 -11.89
N ALA A 545 -29.28 3.89 -12.28
CA ALA A 545 -30.66 3.89 -11.79
C ALA A 545 -31.41 2.60 -12.23
N LEU A 546 -31.26 2.18 -13.48
CA LEU A 546 -31.83 0.93 -13.99
C LEU A 546 -31.32 -0.30 -13.21
N SER A 547 -30.03 -0.33 -12.89
CA SER A 547 -29.40 -1.43 -12.16
C SER A 547 -29.70 -1.43 -10.66
N GLY A 548 -29.75 -0.23 -10.05
CA GLY A 548 -29.79 -0.07 -8.60
C GLY A 548 -31.18 -0.28 -7.98
N ASP A 549 -32.20 0.37 -8.52
CA ASP A 549 -33.58 0.25 -8.07
C ASP A 549 -34.54 0.34 -9.27
N PRO A 550 -34.98 -0.80 -9.78
CA PRO A 550 -35.90 -0.83 -10.92
C PRO A 550 -37.18 -0.02 -10.71
N ARG A 551 -37.62 0.22 -9.46
CA ARG A 551 -38.80 1.03 -9.13
C ARG A 551 -38.60 2.52 -9.35
N ARG A 552 -37.36 2.98 -9.48
CA ARG A 552 -36.98 4.38 -9.76
C ARG A 552 -36.76 4.66 -11.25
N VAL A 553 -37.05 3.69 -12.11
CA VAL A 553 -36.89 3.83 -13.56
C VAL A 553 -38.01 4.70 -14.11
N THR A 554 -37.77 5.98 -14.24
CA THR A 554 -38.70 6.96 -14.80
C THR A 554 -38.67 6.94 -16.34
N PRO A 555 -39.67 7.52 -17.02
CA PRO A 555 -39.61 7.67 -18.47
C PRO A 555 -38.38 8.46 -18.98
N ALA A 556 -37.82 9.34 -18.17
CA ALA A 556 -36.57 10.06 -18.48
C ALA A 556 -35.39 9.11 -18.46
N VAL A 557 -35.29 8.24 -17.44
CA VAL A 557 -34.24 7.19 -17.35
C VAL A 557 -34.37 6.23 -18.54
N GLN A 558 -35.58 5.77 -18.87
CA GLN A 558 -35.80 4.88 -20.03
C GLN A 558 -35.31 5.55 -21.34
N ARG A 559 -35.66 6.81 -21.57
CA ARG A 559 -35.19 7.54 -22.77
C ARG A 559 -33.66 7.64 -22.82
N ALA A 560 -33.02 7.97 -21.71
CA ALA A 560 -31.56 8.10 -21.64
C ALA A 560 -30.85 6.75 -21.91
N VAL A 561 -31.33 5.65 -21.29
CA VAL A 561 -30.80 4.29 -21.55
C VAL A 561 -30.97 3.91 -23.01
N ARG A 562 -32.15 4.15 -23.60
CA ARG A 562 -32.43 3.84 -25.01
C ARG A 562 -31.54 4.64 -25.97
N ALA A 563 -31.33 5.94 -25.69
CA ALA A 563 -30.43 6.77 -26.46
C ALA A 563 -29.00 6.23 -26.40
N ALA A 564 -28.53 5.83 -25.23
CA ALA A 564 -27.20 5.23 -25.03
C ALA A 564 -27.06 3.92 -25.81
N VAL A 565 -28.02 3.00 -25.66
CA VAL A 565 -28.03 1.72 -26.40
C VAL A 565 -28.06 1.94 -27.91
N ALA A 566 -28.80 2.93 -28.39
CA ALA A 566 -28.83 3.29 -29.82
C ALA A 566 -27.48 3.82 -30.32
N ALA A 567 -26.78 4.64 -29.53
CA ALA A 567 -25.50 5.27 -29.88
C ALA A 567 -24.31 4.31 -29.81
N TRP A 568 -24.36 3.28 -28.95
CA TRP A 568 -23.21 2.42 -28.63
C TRP A 568 -23.14 1.13 -29.44
N ARG A 569 -23.91 1.00 -30.51
CA ARG A 569 -23.92 -0.19 -31.36
C ARG A 569 -22.60 -0.41 -32.13
N PRO A 570 -22.19 -1.65 -32.36
CA PRO A 570 -22.83 -2.90 -31.91
C PRO A 570 -22.68 -3.09 -30.40
N LEU A 571 -23.77 -3.55 -29.75
CA LEU A 571 -23.85 -3.67 -28.31
C LEU A 571 -24.59 -4.96 -27.92
N THR A 572 -24.07 -5.66 -26.93
CA THR A 572 -24.77 -6.75 -26.24
C THR A 572 -25.05 -6.35 -24.80
N VAL A 573 -26.31 -6.38 -24.38
CA VAL A 573 -26.71 -6.16 -22.99
C VAL A 573 -26.88 -7.51 -22.33
N VAL A 574 -26.24 -7.69 -21.16
CA VAL A 574 -26.21 -8.96 -20.43
C VAL A 574 -26.65 -8.76 -18.99
N LEU A 575 -27.64 -9.54 -18.57
CA LEU A 575 -28.12 -9.56 -17.21
C LEU A 575 -27.88 -10.94 -16.58
N ILE A 576 -27.11 -10.97 -15.49
CA ILE A 576 -26.86 -12.18 -14.72
C ILE A 576 -27.90 -12.24 -13.58
N PRO A 577 -28.80 -13.25 -13.55
CA PRO A 577 -29.90 -13.29 -12.58
C PRO A 577 -29.45 -13.28 -11.11
N GLY A 578 -28.31 -13.93 -10.80
CA GLY A 578 -27.76 -14.01 -9.44
C GLY A 578 -27.22 -12.67 -8.90
N ASP A 579 -26.80 -11.79 -9.79
CA ASP A 579 -26.20 -10.49 -9.45
C ASP A 579 -27.19 -9.33 -9.60
N ALA A 580 -28.25 -9.55 -10.39
CA ALA A 580 -29.26 -8.52 -10.67
C ALA A 580 -30.27 -8.37 -9.54
N ARG A 581 -30.69 -7.14 -9.27
CA ARG A 581 -31.74 -6.86 -8.28
C ARG A 581 -33.10 -7.36 -8.75
N PRO A 582 -34.01 -7.73 -7.80
CA PRO A 582 -35.36 -8.13 -8.14
C PRO A 582 -36.06 -7.08 -9.03
N GLY A 583 -36.66 -7.52 -10.13
CA GLY A 583 -37.31 -6.64 -11.10
C GLY A 583 -36.43 -6.04 -12.19
N ALA A 584 -35.10 -6.21 -12.13
CA ALA A 584 -34.17 -5.68 -13.14
C ALA A 584 -34.42 -6.24 -14.54
N LEU A 585 -34.77 -7.52 -14.66
CA LEU A 585 -35.14 -8.15 -15.93
C LEU A 585 -36.35 -7.49 -16.57
N ALA A 586 -37.42 -7.31 -15.79
CA ALA A 586 -38.66 -6.67 -16.27
C ALA A 586 -38.42 -5.22 -16.66
N ALA A 587 -37.70 -4.45 -15.83
CA ALA A 587 -37.38 -3.06 -16.09
C ALA A 587 -36.49 -2.87 -17.33
N THR A 588 -35.49 -3.74 -17.52
CA THR A 588 -34.63 -3.72 -18.70
C THR A 588 -35.41 -4.08 -19.95
N THR A 589 -36.23 -5.12 -19.89
CA THR A 589 -37.07 -5.54 -21.01
C THR A 589 -38.06 -4.44 -21.42
N ALA A 590 -38.77 -3.85 -20.44
CA ALA A 590 -39.71 -2.74 -20.69
C ALA A 590 -38.97 -1.49 -21.26
N THR A 591 -37.79 -1.20 -20.78
CA THR A 591 -36.96 -0.09 -21.27
C THR A 591 -36.49 -0.31 -22.71
N LEU A 592 -36.01 -1.51 -23.06
CA LEU A 592 -35.49 -1.82 -24.39
C LEU A 592 -36.62 -2.12 -25.39
N GLY A 593 -37.77 -2.54 -24.92
CA GLY A 593 -38.95 -2.85 -25.73
C GLY A 593 -38.82 -4.11 -26.58
N VAL A 594 -37.82 -4.95 -26.27
CA VAL A 594 -37.59 -6.24 -26.95
C VAL A 594 -37.34 -7.32 -25.91
N PRO A 595 -37.82 -8.56 -26.11
CA PRO A 595 -37.54 -9.65 -25.18
C PRO A 595 -36.06 -10.06 -25.24
N PRO A 596 -35.47 -10.51 -24.12
CA PRO A 596 -34.15 -11.10 -24.10
C PRO A 596 -34.17 -12.55 -24.58
N ARG A 597 -33.00 -13.03 -24.98
CA ARG A 597 -32.73 -14.45 -25.18
C ARG A 597 -32.03 -14.99 -23.93
N TRP A 598 -32.43 -16.19 -23.50
CA TRP A 598 -31.67 -16.94 -22.50
C TRP A 598 -30.48 -17.65 -23.15
N SER A 599 -29.24 -17.45 -22.63
CA SER A 599 -28.04 -18.09 -23.10
C SER A 599 -27.06 -18.27 -21.95
N ASP A 600 -26.57 -19.47 -21.73
CA ASP A 600 -25.53 -19.82 -20.76
C ASP A 600 -25.68 -19.14 -19.37
N GLY A 601 -26.92 -19.21 -18.82
CA GLY A 601 -27.19 -18.66 -17.50
C GLY A 601 -27.42 -17.14 -17.44
N ALA A 602 -27.49 -16.47 -18.58
CA ALA A 602 -27.71 -15.02 -18.67
C ALA A 602 -28.92 -14.67 -19.55
N TRP A 603 -29.57 -13.54 -19.27
CA TRP A 603 -30.49 -12.87 -20.17
C TRP A 603 -29.76 -11.89 -21.05
N VAL A 604 -29.92 -12.04 -22.39
CA VAL A 604 -29.09 -11.34 -23.37
C VAL A 604 -29.93 -10.61 -24.40
N TRP A 605 -29.62 -9.33 -24.66
CA TRP A 605 -30.16 -8.52 -25.77
C TRP A 605 -29.01 -8.15 -26.69
N THR A 606 -29.15 -8.41 -27.98
CA THR A 606 -28.10 -8.09 -28.98
C THR A 606 -28.61 -7.02 -29.93
N PHE A 607 -27.83 -5.95 -30.08
CA PHE A 607 -28.10 -4.83 -30.96
C PHE A 607 -26.97 -4.67 -31.99
N GLY A 608 -27.20 -5.14 -33.19
CA GLY A 608 -26.34 -4.87 -34.32
C GLY A 608 -26.48 -3.43 -34.83
N PRO A 609 -25.69 -3.03 -35.87
CA PRO A 609 -25.70 -1.66 -36.39
C PRO A 609 -27.10 -1.17 -36.86
N THR A 610 -27.92 -2.08 -37.42
CA THR A 610 -29.26 -1.78 -37.96
C THR A 610 -30.40 -2.19 -37.05
N SER A 611 -30.14 -2.78 -35.87
CA SER A 611 -31.19 -3.24 -34.93
C SER A 611 -32.08 -2.08 -34.50
N ARG A 612 -33.37 -2.35 -34.30
CA ARG A 612 -34.34 -1.35 -33.77
C ARG A 612 -34.70 -1.69 -32.34
N LEU A 613 -34.82 -0.66 -31.51
CA LEU A 613 -35.45 -0.79 -30.18
C LEU A 613 -36.97 -0.90 -30.36
N GLY A 614 -37.61 -1.77 -29.62
CA GLY A 614 -39.04 -1.90 -29.61
C GLY A 614 -39.77 -0.71 -28.96
N PRO A 615 -41.09 -0.70 -28.88
CA PRO A 615 -41.83 0.32 -28.17
C PRO A 615 -41.48 0.31 -26.68
N VAL A 616 -41.59 1.49 -26.03
CA VAL A 616 -41.42 1.59 -24.58
C VAL A 616 -42.68 1.07 -23.90
N HIS A 617 -42.51 0.19 -22.94
CA HIS A 617 -43.62 -0.25 -22.11
C HIS A 617 -43.56 0.46 -20.75
N PRO A 618 -44.69 0.90 -20.19
CA PRO A 618 -44.77 1.39 -18.83
C PRO A 618 -44.35 0.28 -17.85
N LEU A 619 -43.60 0.67 -16.80
CA LEU A 619 -43.17 -0.23 -15.72
C LEU A 619 -44.25 -0.37 -14.67
#